data_7afbafd4433f93f3bd7b16e281c13ce3
#
_entry.id   7afbafd4433f93f3bd7b16e281c13ce3
#
_cell.length_a   1.000
_cell.length_b   1.000
_cell.length_c   1.000
_cell.angle_alpha   90.00
_cell.angle_beta   90.00
_cell.angle_gamma   90.00
#
_symmetry.space_group_name_H-M   'P 1'
#
loop_
_entity.id
_entity.type
_entity.pdbx_description
1 polymer ?
#
loop_
_entity_poly.entity_id
_entity_poly.type
_entity_poly.pdbx_seq_one_letter_code
_entity_poly.pdbx_strand_id
1 'polypeptide(L)'
;AEIEIRLDIGEVRTGSATQEIHEVEFELKSGSIQSLLAFSFEWVKKYQLWLDVRSKAEFGALLVAQKHVSPATGAKEAIFNKKDSADQNLRLLIANHLQHLLPNIAAISAQVDEDEHVQQAQLALHHLHLSLSLLSDWTDHKVDKWAHQLSAFESHFKNLQHFEHMQRTLGALLQNPKTAESLDKDILYAKEKLNNLVKSTQNVQHYLELLMFSLGNSEKTQTHDLKWFAQNTLQNQYKQLQESLTQADLSDLESLEKLAQHLNELKFSFPLLTSIYDVKNLQKYGKSLNDAQQACEQYQVLASSSSYLQQSELEASDWFALGWLTAKQEVYAEKLLEATEQFLVSRKFLK
;
A
#
# COMPACT_ATOMS: atom_id res chain seq x y z
N ALA A 1 -0.33 33.65 -8.41
CA ALA A 1 -0.53 32.68 -9.50
C ALA A 1 -1.79 33.05 -10.28
N GLU A 2 -1.80 32.82 -11.58
CA GLU A 2 -2.96 32.88 -12.42
C GLU A 2 -3.39 31.46 -12.74
N ILE A 3 -4.63 31.13 -12.38
CA ILE A 3 -5.18 29.77 -12.52
C ILE A 3 -6.47 29.87 -13.32
N GLU A 4 -6.52 29.20 -14.45
CA GLU A 4 -7.74 29.04 -15.23
C GLU A 4 -8.58 27.89 -14.64
N ILE A 5 -9.87 28.13 -14.48
CA ILE A 5 -10.84 27.16 -14.00
C ILE A 5 -11.76 26.82 -15.15
N ARG A 6 -11.87 25.54 -15.49
CA ARG A 6 -12.82 25.03 -16.49
C ARG A 6 -13.78 24.08 -15.82
N LEU A 7 -15.07 24.27 -16.06
CA LEU A 7 -16.11 23.33 -15.69
C LEU A 7 -16.59 22.64 -16.95
N ASP A 8 -16.28 21.35 -17.07
CA ASP A 8 -16.63 20.52 -18.21
C ASP A 8 -17.82 19.63 -17.87
N ILE A 9 -18.94 19.88 -18.56
CA ILE A 9 -20.16 19.10 -18.49
C ILE A 9 -20.48 18.65 -19.90
N GLY A 10 -20.45 17.35 -20.15
CA GLY A 10 -20.68 16.82 -21.50
C GLY A 10 -20.46 15.32 -21.56
N GLU A 11 -20.05 14.84 -22.72
CA GLU A 11 -19.81 13.42 -22.93
C GLU A 11 -18.71 13.18 -23.99
N VAL A 12 -17.99 12.10 -23.83
CA VAL A 12 -17.13 11.50 -24.86
C VAL A 12 -17.94 10.44 -25.58
N ARG A 13 -17.92 10.45 -26.92
CA ARG A 13 -18.73 9.56 -27.76
C ARG A 13 -17.88 8.78 -28.75
N THR A 14 -18.23 7.51 -28.98
CA THR A 14 -17.74 6.72 -30.10
C THR A 14 -18.87 5.81 -30.60
N GLY A 15 -19.32 6.01 -31.83
CA GLY A 15 -20.49 5.28 -32.33
C GLY A 15 -21.71 5.47 -31.43
N SER A 16 -22.21 4.37 -30.85
CA SER A 16 -23.35 4.37 -29.90
C SER A 16 -22.91 4.41 -28.42
N ALA A 17 -21.62 4.29 -28.13
CA ALA A 17 -21.13 4.30 -26.77
C ALA A 17 -20.81 5.73 -26.31
N THR A 18 -21.18 6.04 -25.08
CA THR A 18 -20.97 7.37 -24.46
C THR A 18 -20.43 7.23 -23.04
N GLN A 19 -19.58 8.17 -22.62
CA GLN A 19 -19.11 8.36 -21.26
C GLN A 19 -19.37 9.80 -20.84
N GLU A 20 -20.15 9.99 -19.81
CA GLU A 20 -20.42 11.32 -19.26
C GLU A 20 -19.17 11.94 -18.64
N ILE A 21 -19.02 13.25 -18.79
CA ILE A 21 -17.97 14.08 -18.21
C ILE A 21 -18.60 15.12 -17.31
N HIS A 22 -18.23 15.11 -16.03
CA HIS A 22 -18.61 16.08 -15.02
C HIS A 22 -17.41 16.40 -14.18
N GLU A 23 -16.55 17.33 -14.63
CA GLU A 23 -15.29 17.61 -13.96
C GLU A 23 -14.97 19.11 -13.92
N VAL A 24 -14.15 19.50 -12.97
CA VAL A 24 -13.53 20.82 -12.93
C VAL A 24 -12.03 20.66 -13.09
N GLU A 25 -11.44 21.36 -14.04
CA GLU A 25 -10.01 21.42 -14.29
C GLU A 25 -9.42 22.74 -13.78
N PHE A 26 -8.26 22.65 -13.15
CA PHE A 26 -7.45 23.81 -12.74
C PHE A 26 -6.16 23.81 -13.54
N GLU A 27 -5.98 24.81 -14.40
CA GLU A 27 -4.80 24.97 -15.22
C GLU A 27 -3.94 26.15 -14.76
N LEU A 28 -2.69 25.90 -14.45
CA LEU A 28 -1.74 26.95 -14.08
C LEU A 28 -1.27 27.72 -15.31
N LYS A 29 -1.68 28.96 -15.48
CA LYS A 29 -1.22 29.84 -16.57
C LYS A 29 0.09 30.58 -16.20
N SER A 30 0.22 31.02 -14.95
CA SER A 30 1.44 31.64 -14.44
C SER A 30 1.55 31.49 -12.93
N GLY A 31 2.78 31.43 -12.41
CA GLY A 31 3.09 31.26 -10.99
C GLY A 31 3.70 29.90 -10.67
N SER A 32 3.50 29.40 -9.47
CA SER A 32 4.09 28.14 -9.02
C SER A 32 3.07 27.00 -8.97
N ILE A 33 3.52 25.77 -9.17
CA ILE A 33 2.72 24.57 -8.98
C ILE A 33 2.20 24.48 -7.53
N GLN A 34 2.94 24.97 -6.56
CA GLN A 34 2.53 25.04 -5.15
C GLN A 34 1.27 25.89 -4.97
N SER A 35 1.18 26.99 -5.71
CA SER A 35 -0.02 27.86 -5.69
C SER A 35 -1.22 27.17 -6.29
N LEU A 36 -1.04 26.38 -7.35
CA LEU A 36 -2.12 25.57 -7.94
C LEU A 36 -2.63 24.51 -6.97
N LEU A 37 -1.72 23.77 -6.35
CA LEU A 37 -2.09 22.71 -5.41
C LEU A 37 -2.76 23.28 -4.14
N ALA A 38 -2.27 24.41 -3.62
CA ALA A 38 -2.91 25.10 -2.51
C ALA A 38 -4.33 25.59 -2.86
N PHE A 39 -4.52 26.10 -4.07
CA PHE A 39 -5.83 26.49 -4.58
C PHE A 39 -6.76 25.28 -4.69
N SER A 40 -6.29 24.17 -5.27
CA SER A 40 -7.04 22.92 -5.40
C SER A 40 -7.45 22.35 -4.04
N PHE A 41 -6.56 22.44 -3.05
CA PHE A 41 -6.82 22.01 -1.67
C PHE A 41 -8.02 22.72 -1.05
N GLU A 42 -8.12 24.05 -1.23
CA GLU A 42 -9.26 24.84 -0.72
C GLU A 42 -10.55 24.52 -1.48
N TRP A 43 -10.48 24.27 -2.77
CA TRP A 43 -11.65 23.88 -3.58
C TRP A 43 -12.17 22.49 -3.20
N VAL A 44 -11.29 21.53 -3.00
CA VAL A 44 -11.66 20.19 -2.49
C VAL A 44 -12.41 20.31 -1.17
N LYS A 45 -11.91 21.13 -0.23
CA LYS A 45 -12.57 21.37 1.04
C LYS A 45 -13.95 22.02 0.90
N LYS A 46 -14.08 23.01 0.02
CA LYS A 46 -15.29 23.80 -0.12
C LYS A 46 -16.38 23.07 -0.88
N TYR A 47 -16.03 22.30 -1.91
CA TYR A 47 -16.96 21.67 -2.83
C TYR A 47 -16.99 20.15 -2.76
N GLN A 48 -16.23 19.55 -1.83
CA GLN A 48 -16.12 18.10 -1.64
C GLN A 48 -15.73 17.36 -2.94
N LEU A 49 -14.81 17.96 -3.69
CA LEU A 49 -14.29 17.38 -4.93
C LEU A 49 -13.39 16.18 -4.61
N TRP A 50 -13.34 15.23 -5.52
CA TRP A 50 -12.35 14.16 -5.48
C TRP A 50 -11.38 14.29 -6.67
N LEU A 51 -10.19 13.69 -6.52
CA LEU A 51 -9.11 13.77 -7.51
C LEU A 51 -9.24 12.65 -8.54
N ASP A 52 -9.46 13.01 -9.81
CA ASP A 52 -9.40 12.09 -10.95
C ASP A 52 -8.16 12.39 -11.80
N VAL A 53 -7.34 11.40 -12.02
CA VAL A 53 -6.12 11.50 -12.86
C VAL A 53 -6.32 10.89 -14.25
N ARG A 54 -7.49 10.35 -14.54
CA ARG A 54 -7.85 9.81 -15.86
C ARG A 54 -8.18 10.96 -16.80
N SER A 55 -7.75 10.87 -18.04
CA SER A 55 -7.98 11.93 -19.01
C SER A 55 -9.18 11.65 -19.93
N LYS A 56 -9.78 12.70 -20.49
CA LYS A 56 -10.82 12.57 -21.52
C LYS A 56 -10.35 11.75 -22.74
N ALA A 57 -9.04 11.84 -23.08
CA ALA A 57 -8.44 11.03 -24.14
C ALA A 57 -8.43 9.53 -23.77
N GLU A 58 -8.18 9.21 -22.49
CA GLU A 58 -8.26 7.84 -21.98
C GLU A 58 -9.68 7.31 -22.07
N PHE A 59 -10.70 8.09 -21.67
CA PHE A 59 -12.11 7.70 -21.83
C PHE A 59 -12.46 7.41 -23.28
N GLY A 60 -11.99 8.23 -24.21
CA GLY A 60 -12.17 7.98 -25.66
C GLY A 60 -11.53 6.67 -26.12
N ALA A 61 -10.30 6.40 -25.70
CA ALA A 61 -9.61 5.15 -26.05
C ALA A 61 -10.30 3.92 -25.45
N LEU A 62 -10.78 3.99 -24.22
CA LEU A 62 -11.52 2.90 -23.56
C LEU A 62 -12.85 2.60 -24.28
N LEU A 63 -13.60 3.64 -24.68
CA LEU A 63 -14.84 3.47 -25.45
C LEU A 63 -14.58 2.77 -26.78
N VAL A 64 -13.50 3.16 -27.52
CA VAL A 64 -13.12 2.50 -28.78
C VAL A 64 -12.73 1.04 -28.52
N ALA A 65 -12.04 0.75 -27.42
CA ALA A 65 -11.61 -0.59 -27.05
C ALA A 65 -12.72 -1.44 -26.41
N GLN A 66 -13.92 -0.89 -26.18
CA GLN A 66 -15.04 -1.51 -25.47
C GLN A 66 -14.65 -1.96 -24.05
N LYS A 67 -13.86 -1.14 -23.37
CA LYS A 67 -13.42 -1.34 -21.98
C LYS A 67 -14.02 -0.26 -21.07
N HIS A 68 -14.22 -0.60 -19.81
CA HIS A 68 -14.75 0.32 -18.80
C HIS A 68 -13.65 1.03 -18.00
N VAL A 69 -12.45 0.41 -17.91
CA VAL A 69 -11.32 0.91 -17.13
C VAL A 69 -10.00 0.48 -17.79
N SER A 70 -8.97 1.29 -17.60
CA SER A 70 -7.58 0.92 -17.93
C SER A 70 -7.08 -0.17 -16.99
N PRO A 71 -6.13 -1.02 -17.39
CA PRO A 71 -5.51 -1.98 -16.48
C PRO A 71 -4.95 -1.26 -15.24
N ALA A 72 -4.95 -1.96 -14.10
CA ALA A 72 -4.38 -1.43 -12.87
C ALA A 72 -2.91 -1.02 -13.07
N THR A 73 -2.55 0.13 -12.51
CA THR A 73 -1.19 0.64 -12.57
C THR A 73 -0.34 -0.08 -11.54
N GLY A 74 0.70 -0.78 -11.98
CA GLY A 74 1.64 -1.51 -11.12
C GLY A 74 2.78 -0.63 -10.58
N ALA A 75 3.45 -1.14 -9.53
CA ALA A 75 4.61 -0.49 -8.94
C ALA A 75 5.78 -0.39 -9.94
N LYS A 76 6.41 0.77 -9.98
CA LYS A 76 7.73 0.93 -10.60
C LYS A 76 8.81 0.63 -9.56
N GLU A 77 9.93 0.04 -9.99
CA GLU A 77 11.07 -0.17 -9.12
C GLU A 77 11.56 1.17 -8.56
N ALA A 78 11.53 1.30 -7.24
CA ALA A 78 12.02 2.50 -6.56
C ALA A 78 13.48 2.27 -6.16
N ILE A 79 14.36 3.19 -6.56
CA ILE A 79 15.80 3.11 -6.31
C ILE A 79 16.26 4.44 -5.74
N PHE A 80 17.10 4.41 -4.70
CA PHE A 80 17.73 5.61 -4.19
C PHE A 80 18.74 6.19 -5.21
N ASN A 81 18.64 7.49 -5.44
CA ASN A 81 19.69 8.21 -6.16
C ASN A 81 20.84 8.52 -5.19
N LYS A 82 22.00 7.89 -5.43
CA LYS A 82 23.19 8.01 -4.58
C LYS A 82 23.74 9.45 -4.46
N LYS A 83 23.38 10.33 -5.40
CA LYS A 83 23.86 11.73 -5.46
C LYS A 83 22.92 12.70 -4.74
N ASP A 84 21.70 12.26 -4.44
CA ASP A 84 20.65 13.08 -3.86
C ASP A 84 20.67 12.98 -2.33
N SER A 85 20.16 14.01 -1.69
CA SER A 85 19.95 14.03 -0.23
C SER A 85 18.84 13.06 0.19
N ALA A 86 18.70 12.80 1.48
CA ALA A 86 17.59 12.01 2.03
C ALA A 86 16.24 12.66 1.69
N ASP A 87 16.13 13.99 1.81
CA ASP A 87 14.93 14.75 1.45
C ASP A 87 14.58 14.61 -0.04
N GLN A 88 15.57 14.71 -0.94
CA GLN A 88 15.36 14.51 -2.36
C GLN A 88 14.90 13.09 -2.68
N ASN A 89 15.51 12.08 -2.06
CA ASN A 89 15.09 10.68 -2.20
C ASN A 89 13.69 10.44 -1.66
N LEU A 90 13.32 11.04 -0.50
CA LEU A 90 11.97 10.92 0.04
C LEU A 90 10.93 11.52 -0.93
N ARG A 91 11.19 12.70 -1.49
CA ARG A 91 10.30 13.34 -2.48
C ARG A 91 10.14 12.47 -3.72
N LEU A 92 11.23 11.87 -4.21
CA LEU A 92 11.19 10.93 -5.34
C LEU A 92 10.36 9.69 -5.03
N LEU A 93 10.54 9.09 -3.85
CA LEU A 93 9.76 7.92 -3.43
C LEU A 93 8.27 8.25 -3.32
N ILE A 94 7.93 9.37 -2.69
CA ILE A 94 6.53 9.83 -2.60
C ILE A 94 5.95 10.05 -4.00
N ALA A 95 6.66 10.73 -4.90
CA ALA A 95 6.20 10.94 -6.28
C ALA A 95 5.95 9.60 -7.01
N ASN A 96 6.87 8.64 -6.90
CA ASN A 96 6.73 7.32 -7.51
C ASN A 96 5.54 6.54 -6.96
N HIS A 97 5.35 6.58 -5.64
CA HIS A 97 4.23 5.87 -5.01
C HIS A 97 2.88 6.55 -5.31
N LEU A 98 2.83 7.87 -5.44
CA LEU A 98 1.62 8.58 -5.89
C LEU A 98 1.30 8.28 -7.35
N GLN A 99 2.30 8.15 -8.25
CA GLN A 99 2.07 7.70 -9.63
C GLN A 99 1.52 6.27 -9.71
N HIS A 100 1.84 5.42 -8.74
CA HIS A 100 1.29 4.08 -8.60
C HIS A 100 -0.13 4.13 -7.99
N LEU A 101 -0.34 4.95 -6.97
CA LEU A 101 -1.57 5.02 -6.17
C LEU A 101 -2.72 5.68 -6.92
N LEU A 102 -2.51 6.91 -7.46
CA LEU A 102 -3.60 7.78 -7.89
C LEU A 102 -4.43 7.22 -9.06
N PRO A 103 -3.87 6.54 -10.08
CA PRO A 103 -4.68 5.94 -11.13
C PRO A 103 -5.62 4.83 -10.61
N ASN A 104 -5.13 4.02 -9.68
CA ASN A 104 -5.93 2.97 -9.05
C ASN A 104 -7.02 3.56 -8.14
N ILE A 105 -6.70 4.60 -7.37
CA ILE A 105 -7.68 5.34 -6.57
C ILE A 105 -8.74 6.00 -7.44
N ALA A 106 -8.39 6.54 -8.61
CA ALA A 106 -9.33 7.15 -9.53
C ALA A 106 -10.35 6.11 -10.05
N ALA A 107 -9.90 4.89 -10.40
CA ALA A 107 -10.78 3.80 -10.80
C ALA A 107 -11.75 3.41 -9.68
N ILE A 108 -11.25 3.24 -8.44
CA ILE A 108 -12.06 2.93 -7.25
C ILE A 108 -13.07 4.06 -6.97
N SER A 109 -12.63 5.31 -7.01
CA SER A 109 -13.50 6.47 -6.77
C SER A 109 -14.64 6.57 -7.77
N ALA A 110 -14.40 6.20 -9.02
CA ALA A 110 -15.39 6.17 -10.08
C ALA A 110 -16.23 4.89 -10.10
N GLN A 111 -15.94 3.92 -9.24
CA GLN A 111 -16.64 2.62 -9.15
C GLN A 111 -16.58 1.80 -10.46
N VAL A 112 -15.45 1.86 -11.15
CA VAL A 112 -15.16 1.09 -12.36
C VAL A 112 -13.96 0.15 -12.16
N ASP A 113 -13.49 0.00 -10.92
CA ASP A 113 -12.34 -0.78 -10.54
C ASP A 113 -12.56 -2.29 -10.69
N GLU A 114 -11.45 -2.99 -10.92
CA GLU A 114 -11.32 -4.43 -10.81
C GLU A 114 -10.51 -4.75 -9.55
N ASP A 115 -10.54 -6.00 -9.06
CA ASP A 115 -9.83 -6.43 -7.84
C ASP A 115 -8.35 -6.05 -7.85
N GLU A 116 -7.71 -6.04 -9.02
CA GLU A 116 -6.31 -5.66 -9.17
C GLU A 116 -6.06 -4.19 -8.82
N HIS A 117 -7.00 -3.26 -9.11
CA HIS A 117 -6.87 -1.84 -8.74
C HIS A 117 -6.80 -1.67 -7.21
N VAL A 118 -7.65 -2.42 -6.49
CA VAL A 118 -7.67 -2.39 -5.02
C VAL A 118 -6.34 -2.93 -4.46
N GLN A 119 -5.83 -4.04 -5.03
CA GLN A 119 -4.55 -4.63 -4.63
C GLN A 119 -3.37 -3.68 -4.89
N GLN A 120 -3.34 -3.05 -6.07
CA GLN A 120 -2.26 -2.12 -6.43
C GLN A 120 -2.34 -0.82 -5.61
N ALA A 121 -3.54 -0.32 -5.32
CA ALA A 121 -3.70 0.84 -4.45
C ALA A 121 -3.23 0.55 -3.02
N GLN A 122 -3.56 -0.62 -2.48
CA GLN A 122 -3.09 -1.05 -1.15
C GLN A 122 -1.57 -1.19 -1.12
N LEU A 123 -0.96 -1.80 -2.13
CA LEU A 123 0.49 -1.93 -2.22
C LEU A 123 1.18 -0.56 -2.28
N ALA A 124 0.62 0.38 -3.06
CA ALA A 124 1.14 1.74 -3.16
C ALA A 124 1.07 2.50 -1.83
N LEU A 125 -0.05 2.38 -1.09
CA LEU A 125 -0.22 2.96 0.24
C LEU A 125 0.77 2.37 1.24
N HIS A 126 0.95 1.05 1.21
CA HIS A 126 1.92 0.35 2.05
C HIS A 126 3.35 0.85 1.81
N HIS A 127 3.77 0.92 0.55
CA HIS A 127 5.08 1.43 0.18
C HIS A 127 5.27 2.91 0.54
N LEU A 128 4.22 3.72 0.40
CA LEU A 128 4.25 5.14 0.79
C LEU A 128 4.42 5.29 2.30
N HIS A 129 3.66 4.55 3.10
CA HIS A 129 3.77 4.50 4.55
C HIS A 129 5.17 4.06 5.00
N LEU A 130 5.70 2.96 4.44
CA LEU A 130 7.04 2.46 4.78
C LEU A 130 8.15 3.43 4.35
N SER A 131 8.00 4.14 3.21
CA SER A 131 8.96 5.16 2.78
C SER A 131 9.04 6.34 3.77
N LEU A 132 7.90 6.80 4.25
CA LEU A 132 7.84 7.84 5.26
C LEU A 132 8.48 7.38 6.57
N SER A 133 8.13 6.19 7.04
CA SER A 133 8.69 5.62 8.26
C SER A 133 10.21 5.39 8.16
N LEU A 134 10.69 4.89 7.01
CA LEU A 134 12.12 4.62 6.78
C LEU A 134 12.99 5.87 6.83
N LEU A 135 12.46 7.00 6.33
CA LEU A 135 13.22 8.25 6.19
C LEU A 135 12.84 9.32 7.22
N SER A 136 11.97 9.02 8.20
CA SER A 136 11.50 9.98 9.21
C SER A 136 12.66 10.63 9.98
N ASP A 137 13.65 9.85 10.42
CA ASP A 137 14.80 10.32 11.18
C ASP A 137 15.84 11.07 10.33
N TRP A 138 15.67 11.08 9.01
CA TRP A 138 16.64 11.61 8.04
C TRP A 138 16.20 12.89 7.37
N THR A 139 14.99 13.31 7.64
CA THR A 139 14.38 14.50 7.05
C THR A 139 13.94 15.44 8.16
N ASP A 140 14.09 16.75 7.96
CA ASP A 140 13.61 17.77 8.89
C ASP A 140 12.08 17.93 8.83
N HIS A 141 11.39 17.07 8.07
CA HIS A 141 9.95 17.13 7.88
C HIS A 141 9.21 16.30 8.92
N LYS A 142 8.06 16.81 9.38
CA LYS A 142 7.16 16.07 10.28
C LYS A 142 6.37 15.02 9.50
N VAL A 143 7.05 13.98 9.05
CA VAL A 143 6.43 12.89 8.25
C VAL A 143 5.57 11.93 9.07
N ASP A 144 5.71 11.94 10.41
CA ASP A 144 4.97 11.04 11.31
C ASP A 144 3.45 11.20 11.19
N LYS A 145 2.96 12.44 11.02
CA LYS A 145 1.54 12.70 10.81
C LYS A 145 1.03 11.99 9.54
N TRP A 146 1.78 12.08 8.45
CA TRP A 146 1.42 11.45 7.18
C TRP A 146 1.49 9.92 7.28
N ALA A 147 2.54 9.39 7.91
CA ALA A 147 2.67 7.95 8.15
C ALA A 147 1.48 7.40 8.94
N HIS A 148 1.07 8.08 10.01
CA HIS A 148 -0.09 7.68 10.81
C HIS A 148 -1.40 7.73 10.00
N GLN A 149 -1.63 8.80 9.23
CA GLN A 149 -2.83 8.93 8.40
C GLN A 149 -2.89 7.84 7.32
N LEU A 150 -1.75 7.54 6.68
CA LEU A 150 -1.65 6.48 5.68
C LEU A 150 -1.87 5.09 6.28
N SER A 151 -1.32 4.80 7.46
CA SER A 151 -1.54 3.53 8.16
C SER A 151 -3.02 3.31 8.47
N ALA A 152 -3.71 4.34 8.99
CA ALA A 152 -5.14 4.27 9.26
C ALA A 152 -5.96 4.05 7.98
N PHE A 153 -5.59 4.71 6.88
CA PHE A 153 -6.25 4.54 5.59
C PHE A 153 -5.96 3.16 4.97
N GLU A 154 -4.72 2.70 5.01
CA GLU A 154 -4.29 1.39 4.53
C GLU A 154 -5.05 0.24 5.21
N SER A 155 -5.40 0.39 6.49
CA SER A 155 -6.13 -0.62 7.24
C SER A 155 -7.47 -1.01 6.60
N HIS A 156 -8.13 -0.09 5.91
CA HIS A 156 -9.40 -0.37 5.21
C HIS A 156 -9.20 -1.24 3.97
N PHE A 157 -8.10 -1.05 3.24
CA PHE A 157 -7.73 -1.92 2.11
C PHE A 157 -7.34 -3.32 2.62
N LYS A 158 -6.54 -3.40 3.68
CA LYS A 158 -6.16 -4.67 4.31
C LYS A 158 -7.38 -5.45 4.76
N ASN A 159 -8.35 -4.80 5.40
CA ASN A 159 -9.57 -5.46 5.86
C ASN A 159 -10.37 -6.04 4.70
N LEU A 160 -10.57 -5.29 3.60
CA LEU A 160 -11.26 -5.80 2.42
C LEU A 160 -10.54 -7.02 1.84
N GLN A 161 -9.22 -6.92 1.64
CA GLN A 161 -8.42 -8.02 1.11
C GLN A 161 -8.45 -9.25 2.02
N HIS A 162 -8.46 -9.06 3.34
CA HIS A 162 -8.61 -10.16 4.30
C HIS A 162 -9.94 -10.89 4.12
N PHE A 163 -11.05 -10.15 4.02
CA PHE A 163 -12.37 -10.76 3.80
C PHE A 163 -12.45 -11.50 2.45
N GLU A 164 -11.97 -10.90 1.37
CA GLU A 164 -11.94 -11.54 0.05
C GLU A 164 -11.02 -12.78 0.02
N HIS A 165 -9.88 -12.72 0.72
CA HIS A 165 -9.00 -13.88 0.84
C HIS A 165 -9.63 -14.98 1.69
N MET A 166 -10.31 -14.63 2.78
CA MET A 166 -11.10 -15.56 3.60
C MET A 166 -12.15 -16.25 2.76
N GLN A 167 -12.92 -15.52 1.98
CA GLN A 167 -13.93 -16.08 1.09
C GLN A 167 -13.33 -17.09 0.11
N ARG A 168 -12.18 -16.78 -0.49
CA ARG A 168 -11.47 -17.70 -1.39
C ARG A 168 -10.93 -18.93 -0.68
N THR A 169 -10.41 -18.78 0.53
CA THR A 169 -9.77 -19.88 1.30
C THR A 169 -10.80 -20.76 1.99
N LEU A 170 -11.83 -20.14 2.56
CA LEU A 170 -12.82 -20.83 3.39
C LEU A 170 -14.13 -21.12 2.69
N GLY A 171 -14.43 -20.49 1.54
CA GLY A 171 -15.74 -20.62 0.89
C GLY A 171 -16.18 -22.06 0.67
N ALA A 172 -15.23 -22.95 0.32
CA ALA A 172 -15.50 -24.38 0.19
C ALA A 172 -15.63 -25.14 1.54
N LEU A 173 -15.15 -24.55 2.65
CA LEU A 173 -15.14 -25.15 3.99
C LEU A 173 -16.29 -24.63 4.85
N LEU A 174 -16.80 -23.43 4.57
CA LEU A 174 -17.94 -22.82 5.25
C LEU A 174 -19.25 -23.52 4.80
N GLN A 175 -19.66 -24.50 5.56
CA GLN A 175 -20.92 -25.23 5.30
C GLN A 175 -22.13 -24.55 5.95
N ASN A 176 -21.90 -23.60 6.85
CA ASN A 176 -22.96 -22.81 7.48
C ASN A 176 -23.35 -21.64 6.56
N PRO A 177 -24.59 -21.62 6.03
CA PRO A 177 -25.04 -20.53 5.16
C PRO A 177 -25.00 -19.16 5.85
N LYS A 178 -25.25 -19.08 7.16
CA LYS A 178 -25.26 -17.82 7.89
C LYS A 178 -23.86 -17.21 7.99
N THR A 179 -22.83 -18.02 8.23
CA THR A 179 -21.44 -17.57 8.28
C THR A 179 -20.98 -17.10 6.91
N ALA A 180 -21.34 -17.84 5.83
CA ALA A 180 -21.04 -17.44 4.45
C ALA A 180 -21.74 -16.11 4.08
N GLU A 181 -23.05 -15.97 4.38
CA GLU A 181 -23.79 -14.73 4.13
C GLU A 181 -23.27 -13.55 4.97
N SER A 182 -22.80 -13.79 6.19
CA SER A 182 -22.17 -12.76 7.01
C SER A 182 -20.89 -12.25 6.38
N LEU A 183 -20.03 -13.14 5.91
CA LEU A 183 -18.79 -12.79 5.22
C LEU A 183 -19.06 -12.00 3.93
N ASP A 184 -20.06 -12.40 3.14
CA ASP A 184 -20.46 -11.67 1.93
C ASP A 184 -20.94 -10.24 2.26
N LYS A 185 -21.69 -10.06 3.35
CA LYS A 185 -22.12 -8.74 3.84
C LYS A 185 -20.94 -7.88 4.29
N ASP A 186 -19.97 -8.48 4.99
CA ASP A 186 -18.77 -7.78 5.45
C ASP A 186 -17.90 -7.31 4.27
N ILE A 187 -17.79 -8.14 3.22
CA ILE A 187 -17.10 -7.76 1.97
C ILE A 187 -17.79 -6.57 1.31
N LEU A 188 -19.12 -6.65 1.14
CA LEU A 188 -19.90 -5.58 0.52
C LEU A 188 -19.76 -4.27 1.32
N TYR A 189 -19.92 -4.33 2.63
CA TYR A 189 -19.75 -3.18 3.52
C TYR A 189 -18.35 -2.58 3.45
N ALA A 190 -17.30 -3.43 3.42
CA ALA A 190 -15.93 -2.99 3.30
C ALA A 190 -15.67 -2.29 1.95
N LYS A 191 -16.23 -2.82 0.84
CA LYS A 191 -16.16 -2.19 -0.50
C LYS A 191 -16.84 -0.82 -0.53
N GLU A 192 -18.06 -0.71 -0.02
CA GLU A 192 -18.78 0.56 0.05
C GLU A 192 -18.06 1.59 0.89
N LYS A 193 -17.54 1.16 2.05
CA LYS A 193 -16.75 2.02 2.94
C LYS A 193 -15.49 2.51 2.26
N LEU A 194 -14.76 1.62 1.57
CA LEU A 194 -13.55 1.96 0.84
C LEU A 194 -13.84 2.98 -0.27
N ASN A 195 -14.88 2.76 -1.08
CA ASN A 195 -15.30 3.67 -2.16
C ASN A 195 -15.61 5.09 -1.63
N ASN A 196 -16.17 5.20 -0.44
CA ASN A 196 -16.43 6.50 0.19
C ASN A 196 -15.16 7.14 0.76
N LEU A 197 -14.27 6.34 1.34
CA LEU A 197 -13.03 6.82 1.95
C LEU A 197 -12.05 7.36 0.91
N VAL A 198 -11.84 6.67 -0.21
CA VAL A 198 -10.87 7.09 -1.24
C VAL A 198 -11.16 8.48 -1.79
N LYS A 199 -12.44 8.86 -1.91
CA LYS A 199 -12.90 10.18 -2.37
C LYS A 199 -13.28 11.16 -1.26
N SER A 200 -13.07 10.78 0.01
CA SER A 200 -13.35 11.69 1.11
C SER A 200 -12.47 12.93 1.05
N THR A 201 -13.04 14.09 1.42
CA THR A 201 -12.31 15.36 1.44
C THR A 201 -10.97 15.26 2.17
N GLN A 202 -10.94 14.53 3.30
CA GLN A 202 -9.73 14.35 4.09
C GLN A 202 -8.64 13.61 3.32
N ASN A 203 -8.96 12.50 2.66
CA ASN A 203 -7.99 11.71 1.91
C ASN A 203 -7.54 12.44 0.64
N VAL A 204 -8.46 13.11 -0.07
CA VAL A 204 -8.10 13.92 -1.24
C VAL A 204 -7.15 15.07 -0.87
N GLN A 205 -7.41 15.74 0.24
CA GLN A 205 -6.50 16.77 0.76
C GLN A 205 -5.12 16.17 1.10
N HIS A 206 -5.10 14.96 1.66
CA HIS A 206 -3.85 14.27 1.96
C HIS A 206 -3.05 13.93 0.69
N TYR A 207 -3.71 13.47 -0.39
CA TYR A 207 -3.02 13.27 -1.68
C TYR A 207 -2.41 14.57 -2.21
N LEU A 208 -3.14 15.69 -2.10
CA LEU A 208 -2.65 17.00 -2.51
C LEU A 208 -1.48 17.50 -1.63
N GLU A 209 -1.50 17.26 -0.31
CA GLU A 209 -0.37 17.56 0.59
C GLU A 209 0.90 16.79 0.17
N LEU A 210 0.77 15.50 -0.10
CA LEU A 210 1.89 14.66 -0.54
C LEU A 210 2.41 15.07 -1.94
N LEU A 211 1.52 15.39 -2.87
CA LEU A 211 1.89 15.96 -4.17
C LEU A 211 2.63 17.29 -4.01
N MET A 212 2.11 18.19 -3.17
CA MET A 212 2.72 19.48 -2.89
C MET A 212 4.13 19.32 -2.31
N PHE A 213 4.30 18.38 -1.38
CA PHE A 213 5.61 18.06 -0.82
C PHE A 213 6.55 17.48 -1.89
N SER A 214 6.11 16.48 -2.65
CA SER A 214 6.96 15.80 -3.65
C SER A 214 7.45 16.73 -4.76
N LEU A 215 6.63 17.72 -5.15
CA LEU A 215 6.94 18.71 -6.18
C LEU A 215 7.61 19.99 -5.64
N GLY A 216 7.78 20.10 -4.32
CA GLY A 216 8.43 21.24 -3.68
C GLY A 216 9.95 21.20 -3.78
N ASN A 217 10.58 22.33 -3.44
CA ASN A 217 12.04 22.43 -3.38
C ASN A 217 12.60 21.63 -2.20
N SER A 218 13.70 20.94 -2.44
CA SER A 218 14.42 20.21 -1.41
C SER A 218 15.29 21.17 -0.59
N GLU A 219 15.22 21.06 0.74
CA GLU A 219 16.17 21.68 1.65
C GLU A 219 17.43 20.82 1.78
N LYS A 220 18.60 21.43 1.64
CA LYS A 220 19.89 20.70 1.72
C LYS A 220 20.39 20.70 3.16
N THR A 221 19.82 19.86 4.00
CA THR A 221 20.34 19.63 5.36
C THR A 221 20.66 18.14 5.52
N GLN A 222 21.92 17.77 5.42
CA GLN A 222 22.35 16.39 5.65
C GLN A 222 23.58 16.35 6.54
N THR A 223 23.49 15.62 7.65
CA THR A 223 24.60 15.38 8.59
C THR A 223 25.42 14.14 8.25
N HIS A 224 24.83 13.17 7.54
CA HIS A 224 25.46 11.91 7.18
C HIS A 224 25.19 11.55 5.72
N ASP A 225 26.06 10.71 5.12
CA ASP A 225 25.85 10.24 3.76
C ASP A 225 24.83 9.09 3.70
N LEU A 226 24.26 8.91 2.51
CA LEU A 226 23.22 7.90 2.26
C LEU A 226 23.74 6.46 2.49
N LYS A 227 25.05 6.23 2.31
CA LYS A 227 25.67 4.91 2.51
C LYS A 227 25.74 4.55 3.99
N TRP A 228 26.09 5.50 4.84
CA TRP A 228 26.07 5.31 6.30
C TRP A 228 24.63 5.03 6.78
N PHE A 229 23.65 5.79 6.28
CA PHE A 229 22.25 5.54 6.56
C PHE A 229 21.82 4.12 6.20
N ALA A 230 22.05 3.70 4.97
CA ALA A 230 21.66 2.37 4.51
C ALA A 230 22.29 1.26 5.35
N GLN A 231 23.56 1.40 5.71
CA GLN A 231 24.26 0.43 6.56
C GLN A 231 23.64 0.38 7.96
N ASN A 232 23.45 1.52 8.60
CA ASN A 232 22.91 1.61 9.94
C ASN A 232 21.48 1.07 10.01
N THR A 233 20.62 1.46 9.06
CA THR A 233 19.23 1.00 8.98
C THR A 233 19.15 -0.51 8.77
N LEU A 234 19.91 -1.07 7.82
CA LEU A 234 19.94 -2.51 7.60
C LEU A 234 20.43 -3.27 8.84
N GLN A 235 21.48 -2.79 9.51
CA GLN A 235 21.96 -3.42 10.73
C GLN A 235 20.92 -3.42 11.84
N ASN A 236 20.21 -2.29 12.03
CA ASN A 236 19.15 -2.18 13.03
C ASN A 236 17.97 -3.10 12.70
N GLN A 237 17.50 -3.14 11.45
CA GLN A 237 16.41 -4.03 11.04
C GLN A 237 16.77 -5.51 11.19
N TYR A 238 18.00 -5.90 10.85
CA TYR A 238 18.47 -7.26 11.10
C TYR A 238 18.51 -7.61 12.59
N LYS A 239 18.96 -6.68 13.43
CA LYS A 239 18.97 -6.88 14.88
C LYS A 239 17.54 -7.03 15.41
N GLN A 240 16.62 -6.17 15.02
CA GLN A 240 15.22 -6.26 15.40
C GLN A 240 14.57 -7.57 14.96
N LEU A 241 14.83 -8.01 13.72
CA LEU A 241 14.33 -9.28 13.22
C LEU A 241 14.91 -10.47 13.99
N GLN A 242 16.20 -10.44 14.33
CA GLN A 242 16.84 -11.47 15.13
C GLN A 242 16.28 -11.53 16.56
N GLU A 243 16.07 -10.38 17.19
CA GLU A 243 15.45 -10.28 18.52
C GLU A 243 14.01 -10.81 18.49
N SER A 244 13.22 -10.44 17.49
CA SER A 244 11.84 -10.95 17.32
C SER A 244 11.81 -12.46 17.09
N LEU A 245 12.73 -13.01 16.28
CA LEU A 245 12.82 -14.46 16.09
C LEU A 245 13.17 -15.19 17.38
N THR A 246 14.06 -14.61 18.20
CA THR A 246 14.44 -15.21 19.50
C THR A 246 13.29 -15.19 20.51
N GLN A 247 12.40 -14.21 20.42
CA GLN A 247 11.23 -14.04 21.29
C GLN A 247 9.97 -14.73 20.75
N ALA A 248 9.99 -15.18 19.50
CA ALA A 248 8.82 -15.78 18.85
C ALA A 248 8.47 -17.13 19.50
N ASP A 249 7.21 -17.28 19.86
CA ASP A 249 6.63 -18.49 20.42
C ASP A 249 5.40 -18.87 19.60
N LEU A 250 5.29 -20.15 19.21
CA LEU A 250 4.17 -20.69 18.43
C LEU A 250 2.80 -20.53 19.14
N SER A 251 2.80 -20.45 20.46
CA SER A 251 1.62 -20.23 21.28
C SER A 251 1.29 -18.74 21.49
N ASP A 252 2.19 -17.82 21.15
CA ASP A 252 2.02 -16.38 21.33
C ASP A 252 1.88 -15.67 19.97
N LEU A 253 0.62 -15.40 19.58
CA LEU A 253 0.29 -14.74 18.31
C LEU A 253 0.90 -13.33 18.21
N GLU A 254 1.01 -12.60 19.31
CA GLU A 254 1.57 -11.24 19.31
C GLU A 254 3.05 -11.27 18.95
N SER A 255 3.80 -12.26 19.47
CA SER A 255 5.22 -12.45 19.13
C SER A 255 5.42 -12.78 17.66
N LEU A 256 4.55 -13.60 17.07
CA LEU A 256 4.57 -13.97 15.66
C LEU A 256 4.17 -12.79 14.74
N GLU A 257 3.20 -11.98 15.15
CA GLU A 257 2.81 -10.75 14.44
C GLU A 257 3.96 -9.74 14.41
N LYS A 258 4.67 -9.57 15.53
CA LYS A 258 5.85 -8.69 15.60
C LYS A 258 6.98 -9.18 14.69
N LEU A 259 7.22 -10.48 14.63
CA LEU A 259 8.19 -11.08 13.71
C LEU A 259 7.78 -10.79 12.25
N ALA A 260 6.51 -10.99 11.92
CA ALA A 260 5.95 -10.71 10.60
C ALA A 260 6.10 -9.24 10.19
N GLN A 261 5.87 -8.32 11.12
CA GLN A 261 6.04 -6.89 10.88
C GLN A 261 7.48 -6.55 10.51
N HIS A 262 8.47 -6.96 11.31
CA HIS A 262 9.87 -6.67 11.03
C HIS A 262 10.35 -7.31 9.72
N LEU A 263 9.82 -8.48 9.37
CA LEU A 263 10.12 -9.13 8.09
C LEU A 263 9.56 -8.34 6.90
N ASN A 264 8.34 -7.79 7.02
CA ASN A 264 7.71 -6.93 6.02
C ASN A 264 8.49 -5.62 5.83
N GLU A 265 8.91 -4.98 6.91
CA GLU A 265 9.72 -3.76 6.89
C GLU A 265 11.06 -4.01 6.17
N LEU A 266 11.73 -5.11 6.50
CA LEU A 266 13.00 -5.48 5.87
C LEU A 266 12.82 -5.81 4.38
N LYS A 267 11.78 -6.55 4.00
CA LYS A 267 11.49 -6.84 2.58
C LYS A 267 11.35 -5.58 1.74
N PHE A 268 10.65 -4.59 2.26
CA PHE A 268 10.48 -3.30 1.58
C PHE A 268 11.81 -2.52 1.48
N SER A 269 12.51 -2.38 2.62
CA SER A 269 13.70 -1.54 2.70
C SER A 269 14.92 -2.16 2.02
N PHE A 270 15.02 -3.50 1.99
CA PHE A 270 16.18 -4.23 1.48
C PHE A 270 16.55 -3.86 0.04
N PRO A 271 15.65 -3.88 -0.97
CA PRO A 271 15.99 -3.48 -2.34
C PRO A 271 16.44 -2.01 -2.42
N LEU A 272 15.76 -1.11 -1.70
CA LEU A 272 16.08 0.31 -1.68
C LEU A 272 17.47 0.57 -1.11
N LEU A 273 17.73 0.05 0.09
CA LEU A 273 18.98 0.28 0.81
C LEU A 273 20.16 -0.40 0.14
N THR A 274 19.96 -1.58 -0.44
CA THR A 274 21.01 -2.30 -1.15
C THR A 274 21.34 -1.75 -2.52
N SER A 275 20.43 -0.99 -3.15
CA SER A 275 20.70 -0.28 -4.40
C SER A 275 21.87 0.70 -4.32
N ILE A 276 22.21 1.15 -3.08
CA ILE A 276 23.33 2.03 -2.79
C ILE A 276 24.68 1.30 -2.92
N TYR A 277 24.69 -0.02 -2.77
CA TYR A 277 25.89 -0.84 -2.79
C TYR A 277 26.00 -1.58 -4.14
N ASP A 278 27.23 -1.70 -4.68
CA ASP A 278 27.54 -2.59 -5.80
C ASP A 278 27.77 -4.03 -5.28
N VAL A 279 26.69 -4.72 -4.89
CA VAL A 279 26.80 -6.07 -4.30
C VAL A 279 26.44 -7.14 -5.32
N LYS A 280 27.44 -7.88 -5.80
CA LYS A 280 27.29 -8.97 -6.80
C LYS A 280 26.45 -10.17 -6.34
N ASN A 281 26.10 -10.30 -5.06
CA ASN A 281 25.45 -11.49 -4.49
C ASN A 281 24.07 -11.25 -3.90
N LEU A 282 23.43 -10.10 -4.17
CA LEU A 282 22.12 -9.75 -3.62
C LEU A 282 21.00 -10.73 -4.00
N GLN A 283 21.08 -11.36 -5.17
CA GLN A 283 20.04 -12.30 -5.63
C GLN A 283 19.84 -13.49 -4.70
N LYS A 284 20.93 -14.00 -4.08
CA LYS A 284 20.84 -15.13 -3.15
C LYS A 284 20.10 -14.76 -1.88
N TYR A 285 20.35 -13.55 -1.34
CA TYR A 285 19.68 -13.04 -0.15
C TYR A 285 18.23 -12.69 -0.44
N GLY A 286 17.95 -12.11 -1.61
CA GLY A 286 16.60 -11.81 -2.07
C GLY A 286 15.72 -13.06 -2.12
N LYS A 287 16.28 -14.22 -2.54
CA LYS A 287 15.52 -15.47 -2.55
C LYS A 287 15.13 -15.92 -1.13
N SER A 288 16.07 -16.00 -0.20
CA SER A 288 15.76 -16.40 1.19
C SER A 288 14.80 -15.43 1.88
N LEU A 289 14.92 -14.14 1.59
CA LEU A 289 13.96 -13.13 2.08
C LEU A 289 12.57 -13.33 1.49
N ASN A 290 12.46 -13.65 0.20
CA ASN A 290 11.19 -13.93 -0.44
C ASN A 290 10.54 -15.22 0.11
N ASP A 291 11.32 -16.26 0.37
CA ASP A 291 10.81 -17.51 0.96
C ASP A 291 10.24 -17.24 2.37
N ALA A 292 10.94 -16.47 3.21
CA ALA A 292 10.47 -16.05 4.52
C ALA A 292 9.21 -15.18 4.43
N GLN A 293 9.17 -14.27 3.46
CA GLN A 293 8.02 -13.41 3.22
C GLN A 293 6.78 -14.19 2.78
N GLN A 294 6.95 -15.18 1.91
CA GLN A 294 5.83 -16.02 1.47
C GLN A 294 5.23 -16.82 2.65
N ALA A 295 6.09 -17.35 3.54
CA ALA A 295 5.63 -18.01 4.76
C ALA A 295 4.87 -17.03 5.68
N CYS A 296 5.37 -15.79 5.81
CA CYS A 296 4.74 -14.71 6.56
C CYS A 296 3.34 -14.37 6.03
N GLU A 297 3.20 -14.14 4.73
CA GLU A 297 1.92 -13.82 4.09
C GLU A 297 0.88 -14.93 4.32
N GLN A 298 1.28 -16.19 4.15
CA GLN A 298 0.39 -17.33 4.38
C GLN A 298 -0.01 -17.45 5.87
N TYR A 299 0.93 -17.27 6.79
CA TYR A 299 0.63 -17.25 8.22
C TYR A 299 -0.39 -16.15 8.58
N GLN A 300 -0.14 -14.91 8.14
CA GLN A 300 -0.99 -13.76 8.45
C GLN A 300 -2.43 -13.94 7.95
N VAL A 301 -2.59 -14.51 6.78
CA VAL A 301 -3.91 -14.82 6.22
C VAL A 301 -4.66 -15.85 7.06
N LEU A 302 -3.99 -16.93 7.47
CA LEU A 302 -4.61 -17.97 8.28
C LEU A 302 -4.94 -17.45 9.69
N ALA A 303 -4.06 -16.65 10.30
CA ALA A 303 -4.28 -16.04 11.59
C ALA A 303 -5.49 -15.09 11.59
N SER A 304 -5.61 -14.23 10.57
CA SER A 304 -6.76 -13.32 10.45
C SER A 304 -8.06 -14.06 10.18
N SER A 305 -8.03 -15.15 9.38
CA SER A 305 -9.20 -15.99 9.12
C SER A 305 -9.66 -16.75 10.38
N SER A 306 -8.72 -17.25 11.16
CA SER A 306 -9.01 -17.91 12.45
C SER A 306 -9.63 -16.94 13.44
N SER A 307 -9.06 -15.74 13.58
CA SER A 307 -9.57 -14.68 14.44
C SER A 307 -10.99 -14.24 14.05
N TYR A 308 -11.29 -14.10 12.76
CA TYR A 308 -12.62 -13.76 12.28
C TYR A 308 -13.66 -14.81 12.67
N LEU A 309 -13.38 -16.10 12.41
CA LEU A 309 -14.30 -17.17 12.78
C LEU A 309 -14.52 -17.25 14.30
N GLN A 310 -13.47 -17.07 15.11
CA GLN A 310 -13.59 -17.08 16.58
C GLN A 310 -14.49 -15.96 17.12
N GLN A 311 -14.60 -14.85 16.41
CA GLN A 311 -15.48 -13.74 16.78
C GLN A 311 -16.93 -13.91 16.30
N SER A 312 -17.18 -14.87 15.42
CA SER A 312 -18.50 -15.17 14.87
C SER A 312 -19.30 -16.13 15.78
N GLU A 313 -20.62 -16.14 15.64
CA GLU A 313 -21.46 -17.16 16.27
C GLU A 313 -21.28 -18.50 15.55
N LEU A 314 -20.42 -19.37 16.10
CA LEU A 314 -20.05 -20.64 15.49
C LEU A 314 -21.18 -21.69 15.65
N GLU A 315 -21.58 -22.28 14.54
CA GLU A 315 -22.38 -23.51 14.49
C GLU A 315 -21.47 -24.76 14.38
N ALA A 316 -22.05 -25.96 14.53
CA ALA A 316 -21.29 -27.22 14.54
C ALA A 316 -20.41 -27.41 13.29
N SER A 317 -20.85 -26.94 12.11
CA SER A 317 -20.12 -27.01 10.85
C SER A 317 -18.91 -26.07 10.80
N ASP A 318 -18.95 -24.94 11.52
CA ASP A 318 -17.88 -23.96 11.51
C ASP A 318 -16.66 -24.43 12.33
N TRP A 319 -16.87 -25.30 13.30
CA TRP A 319 -15.80 -25.91 14.09
C TRP A 319 -14.82 -26.72 13.24
N PHE A 320 -15.31 -27.34 12.14
CA PHE A 320 -14.41 -28.02 11.20
C PHE A 320 -13.49 -27.04 10.48
N ALA A 321 -14.03 -25.92 10.00
CA ALA A 321 -13.24 -24.87 9.33
C ALA A 321 -12.22 -24.25 10.30
N LEU A 322 -12.64 -23.99 11.55
CA LEU A 322 -11.77 -23.46 12.59
C LEU A 322 -10.63 -24.43 12.93
N GLY A 323 -10.93 -25.71 13.11
CA GLY A 323 -9.92 -26.75 13.37
C GLY A 323 -8.91 -26.89 12.22
N TRP A 324 -9.40 -26.83 10.96
CA TRP A 324 -8.53 -26.85 9.80
C TRP A 324 -7.61 -25.61 9.74
N LEU A 325 -8.15 -24.41 10.01
CA LEU A 325 -7.38 -23.16 10.09
C LEU A 325 -6.30 -23.22 11.16
N THR A 326 -6.65 -23.66 12.37
CA THR A 326 -5.70 -23.78 13.49
C THR A 326 -4.53 -24.70 13.12
N ALA A 327 -4.84 -25.90 12.58
CA ALA A 327 -3.80 -26.83 12.16
C ALA A 327 -2.90 -26.28 11.04
N LYS A 328 -3.48 -25.53 10.10
CA LYS A 328 -2.70 -24.89 9.03
C LYS A 328 -1.88 -23.72 9.54
N GLN A 329 -2.42 -22.93 10.46
CA GLN A 329 -1.74 -21.80 11.09
C GLN A 329 -0.48 -22.26 11.83
N GLU A 330 -0.56 -23.36 12.61
CA GLU A 330 0.60 -23.96 13.28
C GLU A 330 1.71 -24.32 12.28
N VAL A 331 1.36 -25.02 11.21
CA VAL A 331 2.33 -25.40 10.16
C VAL A 331 2.99 -24.18 9.50
N TYR A 332 2.23 -23.11 9.26
CA TYR A 332 2.80 -21.91 8.63
C TYR A 332 3.53 -21.01 9.63
N ALA A 333 3.20 -21.07 10.92
CA ALA A 333 3.99 -20.44 11.97
C ALA A 333 5.38 -21.10 12.07
N GLU A 334 5.45 -22.44 12.07
CA GLU A 334 6.74 -23.17 12.03
C GLU A 334 7.55 -22.80 10.79
N LYS A 335 6.93 -22.78 9.60
CA LYS A 335 7.60 -22.37 8.35
C LYS A 335 8.10 -20.92 8.39
N LEU A 336 7.35 -20.01 9.01
CA LEU A 336 7.76 -18.62 9.20
C LEU A 336 9.06 -18.55 10.04
N LEU A 337 9.11 -19.27 11.15
CA LEU A 337 10.29 -19.33 12.01
C LEU A 337 11.50 -19.92 11.26
N GLU A 338 11.34 -21.09 10.66
CA GLU A 338 12.40 -21.77 9.90
C GLU A 338 12.93 -20.92 8.74
N ALA A 339 12.06 -20.35 7.91
CA ALA A 339 12.47 -19.54 6.77
C ALA A 339 13.16 -18.24 7.21
N THR A 340 12.71 -17.63 8.32
CA THR A 340 13.35 -16.43 8.89
C THR A 340 14.73 -16.77 9.45
N GLU A 341 14.89 -17.90 10.13
CA GLU A 341 16.18 -18.38 10.61
C GLU A 341 17.14 -18.62 9.44
N GLN A 342 16.71 -19.33 8.40
CA GLN A 342 17.51 -19.59 7.20
C GLN A 342 17.95 -18.28 6.52
N PHE A 343 17.07 -17.27 6.46
CA PHE A 343 17.42 -15.95 5.95
C PHE A 343 18.50 -15.29 6.81
N LEU A 344 18.36 -15.27 8.14
CA LEU A 344 19.32 -14.64 9.06
C LEU A 344 20.70 -15.34 9.05
N VAL A 345 20.74 -16.67 8.91
CA VAL A 345 22.00 -17.43 8.78
C VAL A 345 22.71 -17.14 7.46
N SER A 346 21.97 -16.88 6.39
CA SER A 346 22.54 -16.64 5.06
C SER A 346 23.27 -15.29 4.92
N ARG A 347 23.18 -14.41 5.92
CA ARG A 347 23.71 -13.04 5.89
C ARG A 347 25.24 -12.95 6.00
N LYS A 348 25.96 -12.92 4.89
CA LYS A 348 27.41 -12.64 4.88
C LYS A 348 27.83 -11.30 4.27
N PHE A 349 26.87 -10.49 3.84
CA PHE A 349 27.16 -9.27 3.07
C PHE A 349 27.29 -7.99 3.93
N LEU A 350 26.89 -8.02 5.20
CA LEU A 350 27.01 -6.88 6.13
C LEU A 350 28.29 -6.92 7.01
N LYS A 351 29.29 -7.72 6.63
CA LYS A 351 30.59 -7.75 7.31
C LYS A 351 31.53 -6.71 6.76
#